data_ad40811182fcc78743c020a2602f61e0
#
_entry.id   ad40811182fcc78743c020a2602f61e0
#
_cell.length_a   1.000
_cell.length_b   1.000
_cell.length_c   1.000
_cell.angle_alpha   90.00
_cell.angle_beta   90.00
_cell.angle_gamma   90.00
#
_symmetry.space_group_name_H-M   'P 1'
#
loop_
_entity.id
_entity.type
_entity.pdbx_description
1 polymer ?
#
loop_
_entity_poly.entity_id
_entity_poly.type
_entity_poly.pdbx_seq_one_letter_code
_entity_poly.pdbx_strand_id
1 'polypeptide(L)'
;MAIISTKDLDIYFERSTPRANGPLLFLGGTGGDLRNKPNQLDSPLSEHFEIISYDQRGLGQTSKPSGSYSMQQYADDAASLLDELHIDTIPVMGVSFGGMVAQEFIKRHPSRVSKLVLACTSSGGDGGSSY
;
A
#
# COMPACT_ATOMS: atom_id res chain seq x y z
N MET A 1 -3.89 14.29 -5.80
CA MET A 1 -4.88 14.03 -4.76
C MET A 1 -6.11 13.41 -5.41
N ALA A 2 -6.47 12.22 -5.01
CA ALA A 2 -7.61 11.56 -5.60
C ALA A 2 -8.25 10.57 -4.62
N ILE A 3 -9.55 10.37 -4.80
CA ILE A 3 -10.31 9.31 -4.13
C ILE A 3 -10.81 8.38 -5.21
N ILE A 4 -10.58 7.09 -5.01
CA ILE A 4 -11.11 6.02 -5.85
C ILE A 4 -12.13 5.23 -5.04
N SER A 5 -13.32 5.03 -5.62
CA SER A 5 -14.33 4.16 -5.03
C SER A 5 -14.15 2.75 -5.56
N THR A 6 -13.94 1.82 -4.64
CA THR A 6 -13.95 0.39 -4.91
C THR A 6 -15.29 -0.19 -4.46
N LYS A 7 -15.45 -1.50 -4.58
CA LYS A 7 -16.67 -2.18 -4.11
C LYS A 7 -16.95 -1.92 -2.62
N ASP A 8 -15.89 -1.86 -1.80
CA ASP A 8 -16.01 -1.86 -0.34
C ASP A 8 -15.55 -0.55 0.32
N LEU A 9 -14.74 0.26 -0.36
CA LEU A 9 -14.10 1.44 0.22
C LEU A 9 -14.02 2.60 -0.76
N ASP A 10 -13.98 3.80 -0.18
CA ASP A 10 -13.42 4.97 -0.83
C ASP A 10 -11.97 5.11 -0.37
N ILE A 11 -11.02 4.95 -1.27
CA ILE A 11 -9.59 4.96 -0.98
C ILE A 11 -8.99 6.29 -1.42
N TYR A 12 -8.39 7.01 -0.48
CA TYR A 12 -7.59 8.18 -0.79
C TYR A 12 -6.17 7.74 -1.15
N PHE A 13 -5.68 8.20 -2.31
CA PHE A 13 -4.34 7.89 -2.77
C PHE A 13 -3.65 9.12 -3.37
N GLU A 14 -2.34 9.07 -3.47
CA GLU A 14 -1.52 10.07 -4.16
C GLU A 14 -0.49 9.36 -5.04
N ARG A 15 -0.11 10.06 -6.10
CA ARG A 15 0.95 9.62 -7.02
C ARG A 15 2.00 10.72 -7.11
N SER A 16 3.28 10.35 -7.05
CA SER A 16 4.36 11.29 -7.33
C SER A 16 4.53 11.49 -8.84
N THR A 17 5.51 12.31 -9.22
CA THR A 17 5.78 12.57 -10.64
C THR A 17 6.16 11.28 -11.38
N PRO A 18 5.60 11.02 -12.58
CA PRO A 18 6.00 9.88 -13.40
C PRO A 18 7.51 9.84 -13.67
N ARG A 19 8.08 8.64 -13.63
CA ARG A 19 9.51 8.41 -13.87
C ARG A 19 9.69 7.27 -14.87
N ALA A 20 10.87 7.22 -15.51
CA ALA A 20 11.18 6.21 -16.52
C ALA A 20 11.09 4.76 -16.00
N ASN A 21 11.39 4.54 -14.72
CA ASN A 21 11.26 3.22 -14.09
C ASN A 21 9.82 2.80 -13.81
N GLY A 22 8.85 3.69 -14.05
CA GLY A 22 7.44 3.42 -13.87
C GLY A 22 6.95 3.50 -12.41
N PRO A 23 5.72 3.03 -12.16
CA PRO A 23 5.10 3.10 -10.84
C PRO A 23 5.67 2.08 -9.86
N LEU A 24 5.63 2.42 -8.57
CA LEU A 24 5.95 1.57 -7.44
C LEU A 24 4.84 1.75 -6.40
N LEU A 25 4.24 0.67 -5.95
CA LEU A 25 3.25 0.70 -4.88
C LEU A 25 3.96 0.69 -3.52
N PHE A 26 3.72 1.73 -2.74
CA PHE A 26 4.28 1.85 -1.40
C PHE A 26 3.19 1.60 -0.35
N LEU A 27 3.39 0.59 0.48
CA LEU A 27 2.51 0.24 1.60
C LEU A 27 3.12 0.76 2.89
N GLY A 28 2.47 1.77 3.47
CA GLY A 28 2.96 2.46 4.65
C GLY A 28 2.76 1.70 5.95
N GLY A 29 3.43 2.19 7.00
CA GLY A 29 3.36 1.62 8.34
C GLY A 29 2.11 1.99 9.11
N THR A 30 2.07 1.55 10.37
CA THR A 30 0.96 1.79 11.29
C THR A 30 0.67 3.29 11.43
N GLY A 31 -0.62 3.65 11.38
CA GLY A 31 -1.07 5.02 11.58
C GLY A 31 -0.73 5.97 10.42
N GLY A 32 -0.39 5.44 9.26
CA GLY A 32 -0.05 6.24 8.09
C GLY A 32 -1.20 7.17 7.67
N ASP A 33 -0.85 8.39 7.29
CA ASP A 33 -1.80 9.40 6.82
C ASP A 33 -1.03 10.32 5.86
N LEU A 34 -1.44 10.32 4.59
CA LEU A 34 -0.74 11.06 3.54
C LEU A 34 -0.80 12.59 3.71
N ARG A 35 -1.63 13.08 4.61
CA ARG A 35 -1.62 14.50 4.99
C ARG A 35 -0.38 14.88 5.79
N ASN A 36 0.25 13.91 6.45
CA ASN A 36 1.49 14.13 7.20
C ASN A 36 2.66 14.25 6.20
N LYS A 37 3.33 15.37 6.21
CA LYS A 37 4.44 15.69 5.31
C LYS A 37 5.70 16.08 6.13
N PRO A 38 6.91 15.75 5.64
CA PRO A 38 7.17 14.97 4.43
C PRO A 38 6.85 13.47 4.63
N ASN A 39 6.59 12.78 3.54
CA ASN A 39 6.33 11.33 3.57
C ASN A 39 7.04 10.63 2.40
N GLN A 40 6.68 9.38 2.10
CA GLN A 40 7.33 8.59 1.07
C GLN A 40 7.26 9.20 -0.33
N LEU A 41 6.24 10.02 -0.61
CA LEU A 41 6.10 10.74 -1.89
C LEU A 41 7.16 11.82 -2.07
N ASP A 42 7.75 12.30 -0.98
CA ASP A 42 8.81 13.32 -0.95
C ASP A 42 10.19 12.69 -0.77
N SER A 43 10.28 11.37 -0.68
CA SER A 43 11.53 10.64 -0.44
C SER A 43 12.43 10.59 -1.69
N PRO A 44 13.72 10.32 -1.54
CA PRO A 44 14.62 10.10 -2.69
C PRO A 44 14.15 9.00 -3.65
N LEU A 45 13.33 8.06 -3.17
CA LEU A 45 12.76 7.00 -3.99
C LEU A 45 11.90 7.58 -5.12
N SER A 46 11.23 8.71 -4.88
CA SER A 46 10.40 9.42 -5.87
C SER A 46 11.21 10.06 -7.01
N GLU A 47 12.52 10.13 -6.87
CA GLU A 47 13.40 10.59 -7.96
C GLU A 47 13.57 9.51 -9.03
N HIS A 48 13.35 8.26 -8.69
CA HIS A 48 13.57 7.09 -9.55
C HIS A 48 12.29 6.39 -9.98
N PHE A 49 11.23 6.46 -9.16
CA PHE A 49 9.95 5.81 -9.41
C PHE A 49 8.81 6.79 -9.24
N GLU A 50 7.71 6.55 -9.94
CA GLU A 50 6.42 7.15 -9.61
C GLU A 50 5.86 6.40 -8.40
N ILE A 51 5.91 7.01 -7.23
CA ILE A 51 5.38 6.40 -6.01
C ILE A 51 3.86 6.52 -6.03
N ILE A 52 3.18 5.39 -5.89
CA ILE A 52 1.75 5.33 -5.62
C ILE A 52 1.61 4.91 -4.16
N SER A 53 0.97 5.74 -3.36
CA SER A 53 0.70 5.44 -1.97
C SER A 53 -0.73 5.83 -1.61
N TYR A 54 -1.29 5.19 -0.61
CA TYR A 54 -2.68 5.40 -0.21
C TYR A 54 -2.82 5.29 1.30
N ASP A 55 -3.86 5.93 1.82
CA ASP A 55 -4.25 5.71 3.20
C ASP A 55 -4.94 4.35 3.31
N GLN A 56 -4.42 3.50 4.16
CA GLN A 56 -4.98 2.16 4.32
C GLN A 56 -6.34 2.22 5.02
N ARG A 57 -7.11 1.17 4.90
CA ARG A 57 -8.42 0.98 5.54
C ARG A 57 -8.40 1.48 6.98
N GLY A 58 -9.32 2.35 7.33
CA GLY A 58 -9.43 2.90 8.67
C GLY A 58 -8.48 4.04 9.01
N LEU A 59 -7.64 4.48 8.07
CA LEU A 59 -6.64 5.52 8.29
C LEU A 59 -6.87 6.73 7.38
N GLY A 60 -6.36 7.87 7.82
CA GLY A 60 -6.30 9.09 7.03
C GLY A 60 -7.65 9.49 6.43
N GLN A 61 -7.67 9.63 5.11
CA GLN A 61 -8.85 10.05 4.34
C GLN A 61 -9.57 8.88 3.64
N THR A 62 -9.13 7.65 3.88
CA THR A 62 -9.80 6.44 3.40
C THR A 62 -10.96 6.08 4.32
N SER A 63 -11.95 5.35 3.81
CA SER A 63 -13.10 4.86 4.57
C SER A 63 -12.69 4.15 5.86
N LYS A 64 -13.48 4.34 6.89
CA LYS A 64 -13.28 3.74 8.23
C LYS A 64 -14.45 2.82 8.59
N PRO A 65 -14.57 1.65 7.92
CA PRO A 65 -15.65 0.72 8.24
C PRO A 65 -15.59 0.30 9.71
N SER A 66 -16.75 0.05 10.29
CA SER A 66 -16.82 -0.45 11.66
C SER A 66 -16.36 -1.91 11.74
N GLY A 67 -15.94 -2.34 12.93
CA GLY A 67 -15.51 -3.70 13.19
C GLY A 67 -14.01 -3.92 13.06
N SER A 68 -13.61 -5.18 13.15
CA SER A 68 -12.21 -5.59 13.01
C SER A 68 -11.81 -5.70 11.55
N TYR A 69 -10.54 -5.44 11.27
CA TYR A 69 -9.98 -5.59 9.93
C TYR A 69 -9.06 -6.81 9.88
N SER A 70 -9.09 -7.53 8.76
CA SER A 70 -8.21 -8.68 8.52
C SER A 70 -7.07 -8.31 7.58
N MET A 71 -5.96 -9.05 7.64
CA MET A 71 -4.86 -8.89 6.68
C MET A 71 -5.32 -9.16 5.24
N GLN A 72 -6.26 -10.09 5.06
CA GLN A 72 -6.87 -10.35 3.76
C GLN A 72 -7.57 -9.12 3.20
N GLN A 73 -8.31 -8.39 4.03
CA GLN A 73 -8.97 -7.16 3.62
C GLN A 73 -7.96 -6.08 3.21
N TYR A 74 -6.90 -5.89 3.98
CA TYR A 74 -5.83 -4.94 3.61
C TYR A 74 -5.17 -5.30 2.28
N ALA A 75 -4.90 -6.58 2.05
CA ALA A 75 -4.31 -7.04 0.80
C ALA A 75 -5.27 -6.87 -0.38
N ASP A 76 -6.54 -7.20 -0.21
CA ASP A 76 -7.55 -7.06 -1.26
C ASP A 76 -7.83 -5.57 -1.58
N ASP A 77 -7.71 -4.68 -0.61
CA ASP A 77 -7.78 -3.24 -0.84
C ASP A 77 -6.68 -2.77 -1.81
N ALA A 78 -5.46 -3.26 -1.63
CA ALA A 78 -4.35 -2.95 -2.54
C ALA A 78 -4.64 -3.45 -3.96
N ALA A 79 -5.15 -4.66 -4.10
CA ALA A 79 -5.54 -5.21 -5.40
C ALA A 79 -6.64 -4.38 -6.05
N SER A 80 -7.65 -3.98 -5.28
CA SER A 80 -8.76 -3.15 -5.77
C SER A 80 -8.28 -1.78 -6.25
N LEU A 81 -7.35 -1.16 -5.52
CA LEU A 81 -6.74 0.10 -5.93
C LEU A 81 -6.03 -0.06 -7.29
N LEU A 82 -5.22 -1.10 -7.45
CA LEU A 82 -4.53 -1.35 -8.71
C LEU A 82 -5.50 -1.62 -9.85
N ASP A 83 -6.59 -2.34 -9.61
CA ASP A 83 -7.63 -2.58 -10.61
C ASP A 83 -8.24 -1.27 -11.11
N GLU A 84 -8.59 -0.37 -10.20
CA GLU A 84 -9.16 0.93 -10.55
C GLU A 84 -8.16 1.85 -11.26
N LEU A 85 -6.86 1.68 -10.99
CA LEU A 85 -5.79 2.41 -11.67
C LEU A 85 -5.37 1.74 -12.99
N HIS A 86 -5.97 0.60 -13.35
CA HIS A 86 -5.64 -0.19 -14.53
C HIS A 86 -4.17 -0.62 -14.58
N ILE A 87 -3.65 -1.03 -13.41
CA ILE A 87 -2.27 -1.53 -13.27
C ILE A 87 -2.31 -3.03 -12.97
N ASP A 88 -1.82 -3.86 -13.89
CA ASP A 88 -1.82 -5.30 -13.74
C ASP A 88 -0.73 -5.78 -12.78
N THR A 89 0.49 -5.32 -12.99
CA THR A 89 1.69 -5.78 -12.26
C THR A 89 2.52 -4.58 -11.87
N ILE A 90 3.07 -4.58 -10.65
CA ILE A 90 3.79 -3.44 -10.11
C ILE A 90 4.85 -3.91 -9.09
N PRO A 91 6.02 -3.23 -9.01
CA PRO A 91 6.90 -3.40 -7.86
C PRO A 91 6.22 -2.90 -6.58
N VAL A 92 6.39 -3.63 -5.50
CA VAL A 92 5.77 -3.33 -4.19
C VAL A 92 6.84 -3.17 -3.13
N MET A 93 6.75 -2.10 -2.36
CA MET A 93 7.56 -1.89 -1.17
C MET A 93 6.64 -1.76 0.04
N GLY A 94 6.83 -2.61 1.04
CA GLY A 94 6.09 -2.57 2.29
C GLY A 94 7.00 -2.28 3.47
N VAL A 95 6.62 -1.32 4.31
CA VAL A 95 7.39 -0.90 5.49
C VAL A 95 6.59 -1.16 6.76
N SER A 96 7.20 -1.84 7.74
CA SER A 96 6.58 -2.13 9.03
C SER A 96 5.25 -2.87 8.84
N PHE A 97 4.14 -2.36 9.34
CA PHE A 97 2.81 -2.93 9.11
C PHE A 97 2.50 -3.11 7.61
N GLY A 98 2.89 -2.14 6.78
CA GLY A 98 2.77 -2.25 5.31
C GLY A 98 3.54 -3.42 4.72
N GLY A 99 4.61 -3.85 5.37
CA GLY A 99 5.35 -5.06 5.00
C GLY A 99 4.56 -6.34 5.29
N MET A 100 3.77 -6.38 6.35
CA MET A 100 2.86 -7.48 6.61
C MET A 100 1.75 -7.54 5.57
N VAL A 101 1.20 -6.40 5.21
CA VAL A 101 0.18 -6.30 4.15
C VAL A 101 0.76 -6.76 2.80
N ALA A 102 2.00 -6.35 2.49
CA ALA A 102 2.68 -6.74 1.25
C ALA A 102 2.88 -8.26 1.16
N GLN A 103 3.21 -8.91 2.26
CA GLN A 103 3.36 -10.37 2.30
C GLN A 103 2.02 -11.07 2.04
N GLU A 104 0.94 -10.62 2.65
CA GLU A 104 -0.38 -11.16 2.39
C GLU A 104 -0.82 -10.86 0.95
N PHE A 105 -0.49 -9.68 0.45
CA PHE A 105 -0.80 -9.27 -0.93
C PHE A 105 -0.13 -10.19 -1.96
N ILE A 106 1.17 -10.46 -1.84
CA ILE A 106 1.85 -11.37 -2.78
C ILE A 106 1.37 -12.80 -2.66
N LYS A 107 0.98 -13.23 -1.47
CA LYS A 107 0.41 -14.55 -1.25
C LYS A 107 -0.94 -14.72 -1.94
N ARG A 108 -1.80 -13.72 -1.85
CA ARG A 108 -3.16 -13.76 -2.41
C ARG A 108 -3.21 -13.38 -3.88
N HIS A 109 -2.32 -12.49 -4.32
CA HIS A 109 -2.30 -11.90 -5.66
C HIS A 109 -0.89 -11.96 -6.28
N PRO A 110 -0.29 -13.15 -6.40
CA PRO A 110 1.12 -13.28 -6.80
C PRO A 110 1.43 -12.72 -8.18
N SER A 111 0.46 -12.73 -9.10
CA SER A 111 0.65 -12.21 -10.46
C SER A 111 0.71 -10.68 -10.53
N ARG A 112 0.35 -9.99 -9.43
CA ARG A 112 0.28 -8.53 -9.36
C ARG A 112 1.60 -7.90 -8.91
N VAL A 113 2.54 -8.68 -8.41
CA VAL A 113 3.81 -8.22 -7.83
C VAL A 113 4.97 -8.62 -8.71
N SER A 114 5.65 -7.65 -9.32
CA SER A 114 6.83 -7.90 -10.15
C SER A 114 8.11 -8.01 -9.32
N LYS A 115 8.21 -7.22 -8.26
CA LYS A 115 9.34 -7.21 -7.29
C LYS A 115 8.79 -6.83 -5.93
N LEU A 116 9.39 -7.35 -4.87
CA LEU A 116 8.98 -7.10 -3.51
C LEU A 116 10.16 -6.63 -2.67
N VAL A 117 9.99 -5.49 -1.99
CA VAL A 117 10.91 -5.00 -0.97
C VAL A 117 10.18 -4.94 0.35
N LEU A 118 10.75 -5.59 1.37
CA LEU A 118 10.23 -5.59 2.73
C LEU A 118 11.25 -4.89 3.64
N ALA A 119 10.81 -3.86 4.35
CA ALA A 119 11.67 -3.07 5.23
C ALA A 119 11.06 -2.96 6.62
N CYS A 120 11.87 -3.17 7.66
CA CYS A 120 11.48 -2.99 9.07
C CYS A 120 10.21 -3.77 9.41
N THR A 121 10.10 -5.02 8.98
CA THR A 121 8.87 -5.81 9.07
C THR A 121 9.14 -7.25 9.49
N SER A 122 8.06 -7.99 9.71
CA SER A 122 8.09 -9.42 10.05
C SER A 122 6.90 -10.12 9.37
N SER A 123 6.87 -11.46 9.48
CA SER A 123 5.72 -12.22 9.00
C SER A 123 4.48 -12.07 9.89
N GLY A 124 4.66 -11.58 11.12
CA GLY A 124 3.60 -11.57 12.12
C GLY A 124 3.27 -12.96 12.65
N GLY A 125 2.23 -13.08 13.48
CA GLY A 125 1.77 -14.35 14.04
C GLY A 125 2.83 -15.05 14.89
N ASP A 126 2.69 -16.36 15.02
CA ASP A 126 3.55 -17.20 15.89
C ASP A 126 5.00 -17.30 15.39
N GLY A 127 5.24 -17.01 14.13
CA GLY A 127 6.57 -17.07 13.51
C GLY A 127 7.30 -15.74 13.43
N GLY A 128 6.70 -14.67 13.89
CA GLY A 128 7.25 -13.33 13.76
C GLY A 128 7.18 -12.49 15.03
N SER A 129 7.80 -11.31 14.98
CA SER A 129 7.67 -10.33 16.04
C SER A 129 6.25 -9.78 16.07
N SER A 130 5.71 -9.60 17.25
CA SER A 130 4.46 -8.84 17.44
C SER A 130 4.79 -7.36 17.58
N TYR A 131 3.89 -6.51 17.12
CA TYR A 131 3.95 -5.08 17.38
C TYR A 131 3.09 -4.75 18.58
#